data_e1dd129865831161425ebdb3955078c0
#
_entry.id   e1dd129865831161425ebdb3955078c0
#
_cell.length_a   1.000
_cell.length_b   1.000
_cell.length_c   1.000
_cell.angle_alpha   90.00
_cell.angle_beta   90.00
_cell.angle_gamma   90.00
#
_symmetry.space_group_name_H-M   'P 1'
#
loop_
_entity.id
_entity.type
_entity.pdbx_description
1 polymer ?
#
loop_
_entity_poly.entity_id
_entity_poly.type
_entity_poly.pdbx_seq_one_letter_code
_entity_poly.pdbx_strand_id
1 'polypeptide(L)'
;MRRTNINAVMRMVKRYLSGEMDAISFRLDFPYEVTQRYQSMNREDPEYTEMIYYYLVENGTDRFDELSSDDFRDLIQEQYDNVMDGKY
;
A
#
# COMPACT_ATOMS: atom_id res chain seq x y z
N MET A 1 -8.46 3.08 19.32
CA MET A 1 -7.60 4.16 18.77
C MET A 1 -7.88 4.36 17.29
N ARG A 2 -7.96 5.59 16.85
CA ARG A 2 -8.19 5.89 15.44
C ARG A 2 -6.94 5.65 14.62
N ARG A 3 -7.13 4.97 13.49
CA ARG A 3 -6.04 4.71 12.54
C ARG A 3 -6.18 5.61 11.32
N THR A 4 -6.26 6.92 11.55
CA THR A 4 -6.54 7.89 10.50
C THR A 4 -5.55 7.83 9.34
N ASN A 5 -4.26 7.77 9.65
CA ASN A 5 -3.22 7.75 8.62
C ASN A 5 -3.11 6.39 7.94
N ILE A 6 -3.19 5.31 8.72
CA ILE A 6 -3.20 3.95 8.16
C ILE A 6 -4.41 3.78 7.24
N ASN A 7 -5.58 4.22 7.70
CA ASN A 7 -6.79 4.09 6.88
C ASN A 7 -6.70 4.92 5.59
N ALA A 8 -6.03 6.08 5.65
CA ALA A 8 -5.87 6.93 4.46
C ALA A 8 -5.06 6.21 3.38
N VAL A 9 -3.91 5.61 3.73
CA VAL A 9 -3.09 4.91 2.74
C VAL A 9 -3.75 3.62 2.28
N MET A 10 -4.43 2.90 3.16
CA MET A 10 -5.13 1.68 2.76
C MET A 10 -6.31 1.98 1.84
N ARG A 11 -6.96 3.14 2.01
CA ARG A 11 -8.00 3.58 1.09
C ARG A 11 -7.46 3.82 -0.31
N MET A 12 -6.22 4.32 -0.43
CA MET A 12 -5.58 4.48 -1.74
C MET A 12 -5.42 3.15 -2.45
N VAL A 13 -5.03 2.09 -1.73
CA VAL A 13 -4.91 0.76 -2.30
C VAL A 13 -6.26 0.29 -2.84
N LYS A 14 -7.31 0.46 -2.06
CA LYS A 14 -8.67 0.10 -2.49
C LYS A 14 -9.11 0.85 -3.73
N ARG A 15 -8.80 2.15 -3.81
CA ARG A 15 -9.15 2.97 -4.96
C ARG A 15 -8.43 2.48 -6.21
N TYR A 16 -7.16 2.11 -6.08
CA TYR A 16 -6.43 1.54 -7.20
C TYR A 16 -7.04 0.21 -7.63
N LEU A 17 -7.29 -0.69 -6.69
CA LEU A 17 -7.81 -2.02 -6.98
C LEU A 17 -9.24 -1.98 -7.57
N SER A 18 -10.02 -0.96 -7.22
CA SER A 18 -11.38 -0.78 -7.74
C SER A 18 -11.40 -0.10 -9.11
N GLY A 19 -10.26 0.39 -9.58
CA GLY A 19 -10.18 1.08 -10.87
C GLY A 19 -10.37 2.58 -10.80
N GLU A 20 -10.56 3.14 -9.60
CA GLU A 20 -10.73 4.59 -9.43
C GLU A 20 -9.43 5.36 -9.59
N MET A 21 -8.28 4.69 -9.40
CA MET A 21 -6.96 5.30 -9.53
C MET A 21 -6.16 4.47 -10.52
N ASP A 22 -5.46 5.11 -11.45
CA ASP A 22 -4.63 4.37 -12.41
C ASP A 22 -3.32 3.93 -11.79
N ALA A 23 -2.64 2.99 -12.46
CA ALA A 23 -1.42 2.37 -11.93
C ALA A 23 -0.28 3.37 -11.77
N ILE A 24 -0.14 4.31 -12.70
CA ILE A 24 0.96 5.30 -12.63
C ILE A 24 0.75 6.24 -11.46
N SER A 25 -0.46 6.73 -11.26
CA SER A 25 -0.79 7.59 -10.11
C SER A 25 -0.57 6.85 -8.80
N PHE A 26 -1.02 5.60 -8.72
CA PHE A 26 -0.85 4.79 -7.52
C PHE A 26 0.63 4.56 -7.21
N ARG A 27 1.40 4.17 -8.21
CA ARG A 27 2.84 3.90 -8.07
C ARG A 27 3.61 5.12 -7.56
N LEU A 28 3.20 6.32 -7.98
CA LEU A 28 3.84 7.57 -7.56
C LEU A 28 3.33 8.07 -6.23
N ASP A 29 2.03 8.08 -6.05
CA ASP A 29 1.39 8.73 -4.89
C ASP A 29 1.41 7.86 -3.63
N PHE A 30 1.25 6.54 -3.76
CA PHE A 30 1.15 5.68 -2.60
C PHE A 30 2.44 5.65 -1.77
N PRO A 31 3.63 5.39 -2.36
CA PRO A 31 4.86 5.41 -1.57
C PRO A 31 5.14 6.78 -0.95
N TYR A 32 4.79 7.84 -1.67
CA TYR A 32 4.95 9.20 -1.16
C TYR A 32 4.09 9.42 0.09
N GLU A 33 2.81 9.04 0.02
CA GLU A 33 1.89 9.20 1.14
C GLU A 33 2.31 8.34 2.34
N VAL A 34 2.77 7.12 2.10
CA VAL A 34 3.27 6.26 3.17
C VAL A 34 4.46 6.93 3.85
N THR A 35 5.41 7.47 3.08
CA THR A 35 6.58 8.16 3.62
C THR A 35 6.18 9.38 4.45
N GLN A 36 5.27 10.20 3.92
CA GLN A 36 4.82 11.41 4.61
C GLN A 36 4.09 11.10 5.91
N ARG A 37 3.36 10.01 5.95
CA ARG A 37 2.53 9.62 7.10
C ARG A 37 3.20 8.59 8.01
N TYR A 38 4.42 8.16 7.69
CA TYR A 38 5.05 7.01 8.36
C TYR A 38 5.11 7.15 9.86
N GLN A 39 5.57 8.30 10.37
CA GLN A 39 5.67 8.49 11.81
C GLN A 39 4.30 8.46 12.49
N SER A 40 3.30 9.07 11.87
CA SER A 40 1.94 9.05 12.41
C SER A 40 1.33 7.66 12.37
N MET A 41 1.54 6.94 11.26
CA MET A 41 1.11 5.55 11.13
C MET A 41 1.76 4.67 12.19
N ASN A 42 3.05 4.87 12.41
CA ASN A 42 3.82 4.08 13.39
C ASN A 42 3.29 4.31 14.80
N ARG A 43 2.84 5.52 15.12
CA ARG A 43 2.21 5.80 16.40
C ARG A 43 0.84 5.15 16.53
N GLU A 44 0.13 5.00 15.40
CA GLU A 44 -1.19 4.35 15.39
C GLU A 44 -1.07 2.85 15.58
N ASP A 45 -0.17 2.21 14.85
CA ASP A 45 0.06 0.77 14.92
C ASP A 45 1.40 0.44 14.26
N PRO A 46 2.47 0.24 15.04
CA PRO A 46 3.80 0.01 14.47
C PRO A 46 3.92 -1.27 13.65
N GLU A 47 3.30 -2.37 14.09
CA GLU A 47 3.37 -3.63 13.35
C GLU A 47 2.64 -3.55 12.01
N TYR A 48 1.47 -2.93 12.01
CA TYR A 48 0.69 -2.79 10.79
C TYR A 48 1.39 -1.87 9.80
N THR A 49 2.03 -0.81 10.30
CA THR A 49 2.80 0.11 9.47
C THR A 49 3.96 -0.60 8.78
N GLU A 50 4.68 -1.47 9.50
CA GLU A 50 5.74 -2.27 8.90
C GLU A 50 5.21 -3.21 7.82
N MET A 51 4.04 -3.83 8.03
CA MET A 51 3.43 -4.68 7.01
C MET A 51 3.07 -3.90 5.76
N ILE A 52 2.50 -2.72 5.91
CA ILE A 52 2.16 -1.87 4.76
C ILE A 52 3.42 -1.56 3.96
N TYR A 53 4.47 -1.14 4.63
CA TYR A 53 5.72 -0.80 3.93
C TYR A 53 6.33 -2.02 3.25
N TYR A 54 6.45 -3.12 3.96
CA TYR A 54 7.08 -4.34 3.44
C TYR A 54 6.30 -4.91 2.25
N TYR A 55 5.00 -5.09 2.40
CA TYR A 55 4.19 -5.75 1.36
C TYR A 55 3.80 -4.80 0.23
N LEU A 56 3.40 -3.59 0.54
CA LEU A 56 2.78 -2.72 -0.46
C LEU A 56 3.76 -1.74 -1.09
N VAL A 57 4.86 -1.40 -0.43
CA VAL A 57 5.89 -0.54 -1.00
C VAL A 57 7.05 -1.38 -1.53
N GLU A 58 7.78 -2.07 -0.65
CA GLU A 58 8.98 -2.81 -1.05
C GLU A 58 8.67 -3.97 -2.00
N ASN A 59 7.63 -4.73 -1.73
CA ASN A 59 7.20 -5.85 -2.56
C ASN A 59 5.99 -5.53 -3.40
N GLY A 60 5.66 -4.26 -3.53
CA GLY A 60 4.51 -3.78 -4.30
C GLY A 60 4.94 -2.70 -5.28
N THR A 61 4.74 -1.43 -4.93
CA THR A 61 4.99 -0.32 -5.87
C THR A 61 6.44 -0.24 -6.35
N ASP A 62 7.41 -0.66 -5.54
CA ASP A 62 8.82 -0.66 -5.95
C ASP A 62 9.10 -1.63 -7.10
N ARG A 63 8.19 -2.57 -7.35
CA ARG A 63 8.33 -3.55 -8.42
C ARG A 63 7.57 -3.17 -9.70
N PHE A 64 7.01 -1.98 -9.74
CA PHE A 64 6.19 -1.53 -10.85
C PHE A 64 6.89 -1.68 -12.20
N ASP A 65 8.16 -1.27 -12.29
CA ASP A 65 8.90 -1.26 -13.55
C ASP A 65 9.24 -2.66 -14.07
N GLU A 66 9.14 -3.68 -13.23
CA GLU A 66 9.45 -5.07 -13.59
C GLU A 66 8.27 -5.82 -14.18
N LEU A 67 7.07 -5.24 -14.15
CA LEU A 67 5.84 -5.98 -14.39
C LEU A 67 4.95 -5.31 -15.43
N SER A 68 4.12 -6.10 -16.11
CA SER A 68 3.03 -5.57 -16.93
C SER A 68 1.97 -4.95 -16.02
N SER A 69 1.06 -4.18 -16.61
CA SER A 69 -0.04 -3.55 -15.85
C SER A 69 -0.89 -4.58 -15.13
N ASP A 70 -1.20 -5.70 -15.81
CA ASP A 70 -2.03 -6.76 -15.21
C ASP A 70 -1.28 -7.48 -14.09
N ASP A 71 -0.01 -7.78 -14.30
CA ASP A 71 0.80 -8.45 -13.29
C ASP A 71 1.02 -7.55 -12.08
N PHE A 72 1.21 -6.25 -12.29
CA PHE A 72 1.34 -5.31 -11.19
C PHE A 72 0.06 -5.26 -10.36
N ARG A 73 -1.11 -5.22 -11.02
CA ARG A 73 -2.39 -5.23 -10.32
C ARG A 73 -2.57 -6.50 -9.50
N ASP A 74 -2.23 -7.65 -10.07
CA ASP A 74 -2.31 -8.93 -9.37
C ASP A 74 -1.38 -8.95 -8.16
N LEU A 75 -0.17 -8.39 -8.31
CA LEU A 75 0.77 -8.29 -7.20
C LEU A 75 0.21 -7.42 -6.07
N ILE A 76 -0.32 -6.26 -6.40
CA ILE A 76 -0.87 -5.36 -5.37
C ILE A 76 -2.06 -6.02 -4.66
N GLN A 77 -2.92 -6.73 -5.41
CA GLN A 77 -4.03 -7.46 -4.79
C GLN A 77 -3.51 -8.51 -3.80
N GLU A 78 -2.49 -9.27 -4.19
CA GLU A 78 -1.89 -10.29 -3.33
C GLU A 78 -1.30 -9.65 -2.07
N GLN A 79 -0.56 -8.56 -2.23
CA GLN A 79 0.07 -7.90 -1.08
C GLN A 79 -0.96 -7.23 -0.17
N TYR A 80 -2.01 -6.68 -0.75
CA TYR A 80 -3.13 -6.14 0.03
C TYR A 80 -3.75 -7.24 0.90
N ASP A 81 -3.98 -8.41 0.31
CA ASP A 81 -4.54 -9.55 1.04
C ASP A 81 -3.61 -9.99 2.17
N ASN A 82 -2.29 -9.99 1.93
CA ASN A 82 -1.32 -10.33 2.97
C ASN A 82 -1.39 -9.37 4.15
N VAL A 83 -1.54 -8.07 3.88
CA VAL A 83 -1.66 -7.07 4.94
C VAL A 83 -2.96 -7.28 5.71
N MET A 84 -4.07 -7.49 5.00
CA MET A 84 -5.38 -7.67 5.63
C MET A 84 -5.44 -8.93 6.48
N ASP A 85 -4.72 -9.98 6.06
CA ASP A 85 -4.66 -11.25 6.78
C ASP A 85 -3.64 -11.25 7.92
N GLY A 86 -2.83 -10.21 8.03
CA GLY A 86 -1.84 -10.09 9.09
C GLY A 86 -0.67 -11.06 8.96
N LYS A 87 -0.25 -11.37 7.75
CA LYS A 87 0.79 -12.38 7.47
C LYS A 87 2.21 -11.80 7.54
N TYR A 88 2.52 -11.15 8.61
CA TYR A 88 3.85 -10.56 8.75
C TYR A 88 4.83 -11.49 9.46
#